data_226cbcd96745505e94de510b0ff2ecf3
#
_entry.id   226cbcd96745505e94de510b0ff2ecf3
#
_cell.length_a   1.000
_cell.length_b   1.000
_cell.length_c   1.000
_cell.angle_alpha   90.00
_cell.angle_beta   90.00
_cell.angle_gamma   90.00
#
_symmetry.space_group_name_H-M   'P 1'
#
loop_
_entity.id
_entity.type
_entity.pdbx_description
1 polymer ?
#
loop_
_entity_poly.entity_id
_entity_poly.type
_entity_poly.pdbx_seq_one_letter_code
_entity_poly.pdbx_strand_id
1 'polypeptide(L)'
;MLLRNDFSQFTHFFWDLDGTLTRSAEGIVNSVRYALESFGIKEADDEKIKRFIGPPLAESFNVFYGLNEDQCNKAIEKYREFYTEKGIFQNAVYEGIPETLQKLKENGKKLYVATSKPEVFMFRILEHFNLAQYFDFAGGADMAEARSEKHKVIEYVIKHENLQTEQKNGKILMIGDRKHDILGARKNGLKCCAVLWGYGSQKEFEEFEADFIISKPADLV
;
A
#
# COMPACT_ATOMS: atom_id res chain seq x y z
N MET A 1 -8.24 -10.50 -28.72
CA MET A 1 -7.07 -9.59 -28.73
C MET A 1 -7.29 -8.63 -27.55
N LEU A 2 -6.70 -8.91 -26.40
CA LEU A 2 -6.77 -8.02 -25.25
C LEU A 2 -6.07 -6.71 -25.68
N LEU A 3 -6.80 -5.60 -25.62
CA LEU A 3 -6.23 -4.28 -25.85
C LEU A 3 -5.11 -4.12 -24.83
N ARG A 4 -3.88 -3.90 -25.27
CA ARG A 4 -2.77 -3.55 -24.37
C ARG A 4 -3.18 -2.27 -23.66
N ASN A 5 -3.14 -2.28 -22.33
CA ASN A 5 -3.37 -1.07 -21.57
C ASN A 5 -2.35 -0.02 -22.00
N ASP A 6 -2.80 1.15 -22.41
CA ASP A 6 -1.93 2.25 -22.78
C ASP A 6 -1.76 3.20 -21.58
N PHE A 7 -0.58 3.17 -20.97
CA PHE A 7 -0.21 4.04 -19.86
C PHE A 7 0.59 5.27 -20.28
N SER A 8 0.81 5.48 -21.58
CA SER A 8 1.62 6.59 -22.13
C SER A 8 1.09 7.97 -21.71
N GLN A 9 -0.24 8.10 -21.55
CA GLN A 9 -0.92 9.32 -21.14
C GLN A 9 -0.58 9.79 -19.73
N PHE A 10 -0.15 8.87 -18.83
CA PHE A 10 0.20 9.19 -17.45
C PHE A 10 1.67 9.59 -17.36
N THR A 11 1.92 10.64 -16.59
CA THR A 11 3.28 11.16 -16.35
C THR A 11 3.71 10.98 -14.90
N HIS A 12 2.76 10.79 -13.98
CA HIS A 12 2.96 10.67 -12.55
C HIS A 12 2.33 9.36 -12.06
N PHE A 13 3.14 8.52 -11.40
CA PHE A 13 2.75 7.20 -10.93
C PHE A 13 2.82 7.16 -9.40
N PHE A 14 1.68 7.00 -8.76
CA PHE A 14 1.57 6.86 -7.32
C PHE A 14 1.50 5.37 -6.97
N TRP A 15 2.37 4.92 -6.10
CA TRP A 15 2.50 3.51 -5.74
C TRP A 15 2.10 3.26 -4.29
N ASP A 16 1.28 2.26 -4.04
CA ASP A 16 1.19 1.70 -2.70
C ASP A 16 2.45 0.87 -2.37
N LEU A 17 2.64 0.53 -1.11
CA LEU A 17 3.81 -0.21 -0.64
C LEU A 17 3.49 -1.68 -0.40
N ASP A 18 2.64 -1.96 0.63
CA ASP A 18 2.34 -3.32 1.07
C ASP A 18 1.41 -4.02 0.08
N GLY A 19 1.86 -5.11 -0.53
CA GLY A 19 1.11 -5.82 -1.58
C GLY A 19 1.33 -5.27 -3.00
N THR A 20 1.99 -4.14 -3.15
CA THR A 20 2.23 -3.51 -4.45
C THR A 20 3.72 -3.47 -4.78
N LEU A 21 4.53 -2.79 -3.99
CA LEU A 21 6.00 -2.78 -4.11
C LEU A 21 6.64 -3.96 -3.37
N THR A 22 6.10 -4.30 -2.19
CA THR A 22 6.67 -5.32 -1.31
C THR A 22 5.64 -6.33 -0.80
N ARG A 23 6.09 -7.58 -0.60
CA ARG A 23 5.30 -8.71 -0.07
C ARG A 23 5.50 -8.81 1.44
N SER A 24 4.78 -7.98 2.20
CA SER A 24 4.95 -7.78 3.63
C SER A 24 4.13 -8.71 4.53
N ALA A 25 3.37 -9.65 3.94
CA ALA A 25 2.41 -10.48 4.69
C ALA A 25 3.04 -11.23 5.85
N GLU A 26 4.22 -11.83 5.69
CA GLU A 26 4.89 -12.60 6.74
C GLU A 26 5.12 -11.76 7.99
N GLY A 27 5.72 -10.58 7.82
CA GLY A 27 6.02 -9.68 8.93
C GLY A 27 4.77 -9.15 9.63
N ILE A 28 3.72 -8.82 8.87
CA ILE A 28 2.45 -8.36 9.42
C ILE A 28 1.75 -9.50 10.17
N VAL A 29 1.65 -10.69 9.58
CA VAL A 29 1.04 -11.87 10.21
C VAL A 29 1.73 -12.22 11.53
N ASN A 30 3.05 -12.27 11.55
CA ASN A 30 3.81 -12.57 12.76
C ASN A 30 3.64 -11.50 13.83
N SER A 31 3.56 -10.22 13.45
CA SER A 31 3.35 -9.12 14.40
C SER A 31 1.94 -9.13 15.00
N VAL A 32 0.92 -9.42 14.20
CA VAL A 32 -0.46 -9.58 14.68
C VAL A 32 -0.54 -10.77 15.63
N ARG A 33 0.06 -11.90 15.26
CA ARG A 33 0.09 -13.10 16.11
C ARG A 33 0.75 -12.82 17.46
N TYR A 34 1.91 -12.15 17.46
CA TYR A 34 2.58 -11.71 18.67
C TYR A 34 1.69 -10.82 19.56
N ALA A 35 0.97 -9.87 18.94
CA ALA A 35 0.03 -9.03 19.67
C ALA A 35 -1.13 -9.84 20.27
N LEU A 36 -1.75 -10.75 19.51
CA LEU A 36 -2.86 -11.59 19.98
C LEU A 36 -2.46 -12.53 21.10
N GLU A 37 -1.24 -13.10 21.04
CA GLU A 37 -0.71 -13.96 22.10
C GLU A 37 -0.62 -13.23 23.47
N SER A 38 -0.36 -11.91 23.47
CA SER A 38 -0.36 -11.11 24.71
C SER A 38 -1.73 -11.01 25.39
N PHE A 39 -2.81 -11.31 24.66
CA PHE A 39 -4.18 -11.42 25.15
C PHE A 39 -4.62 -12.88 25.37
N GLY A 40 -3.70 -13.85 25.25
CA GLY A 40 -4.01 -15.27 25.34
C GLY A 40 -4.77 -15.83 24.12
N ILE A 41 -4.88 -15.06 23.05
CA ILE A 41 -5.56 -15.46 21.81
C ILE A 41 -4.54 -16.16 20.90
N LYS A 42 -4.79 -17.45 20.60
CA LYS A 42 -4.00 -18.22 19.65
C LYS A 42 -4.75 -18.30 18.32
N GLU A 43 -4.26 -17.60 17.31
CA GLU A 43 -4.84 -17.62 15.95
C GLU A 43 -3.93 -18.40 15.01
N ALA A 44 -4.44 -19.50 14.48
CA ALA A 44 -3.73 -20.37 13.54
C ALA A 44 -4.06 -20.06 12.07
N ASP A 45 -5.14 -19.34 11.81
CA ASP A 45 -5.60 -19.01 10.46
C ASP A 45 -4.86 -17.77 9.93
N ASP A 46 -3.85 -18.02 9.08
CA ASP A 46 -3.10 -16.96 8.42
C ASP A 46 -3.96 -16.11 7.50
N GLU A 47 -4.96 -16.71 6.82
CA GLU A 47 -5.82 -15.97 5.89
C GLU A 47 -6.70 -14.96 6.65
N LYS A 48 -7.13 -15.31 7.85
CA LYS A 48 -7.83 -14.37 8.72
C LYS A 48 -6.92 -13.20 9.13
N ILE A 49 -5.66 -13.49 9.50
CA ILE A 49 -4.69 -12.47 9.91
C ILE A 49 -4.27 -11.60 8.71
N LYS A 50 -4.13 -12.15 7.52
CA LYS A 50 -3.81 -11.36 6.31
C LYS A 50 -4.82 -10.25 6.01
N ARG A 51 -6.05 -10.36 6.55
CA ARG A 51 -7.05 -9.29 6.43
C ARG A 51 -6.67 -8.00 7.17
N PHE A 52 -5.63 -8.02 8.01
CA PHE A 52 -5.02 -6.84 8.61
C PHE A 52 -4.19 -6.01 7.62
N ILE A 53 -3.87 -6.54 6.44
CA ILE A 53 -3.09 -5.84 5.45
C ILE A 53 -3.99 -4.85 4.71
N GLY A 54 -3.71 -3.57 4.86
CA GLY A 54 -4.45 -2.45 4.25
C GLY A 54 -5.31 -1.64 5.22
N PRO A 55 -6.24 -2.26 6.00
CA PRO A 55 -7.03 -1.52 6.99
C PRO A 55 -6.21 -1.02 8.19
N PRO A 56 -6.72 0.00 8.93
CA PRO A 56 -6.15 0.41 10.21
C PRO A 56 -6.13 -0.75 11.23
N LEU A 57 -5.04 -0.86 11.99
CA LEU A 57 -4.87 -1.95 12.96
C LEU A 57 -5.96 -1.96 14.04
N ALA A 58 -6.35 -0.78 14.56
CA ALA A 58 -7.40 -0.67 15.58
C ALA A 58 -8.73 -1.24 15.06
N GLU A 59 -9.14 -0.87 13.84
CA GLU A 59 -10.35 -1.38 13.20
C GLU A 59 -10.28 -2.91 13.05
N SER A 60 -9.15 -3.42 12.59
CA SER A 60 -8.95 -4.85 12.38
C SER A 60 -9.01 -5.66 13.69
N PHE A 61 -8.33 -5.20 14.75
CA PHE A 61 -8.42 -5.84 16.06
C PHE A 61 -9.83 -5.82 16.64
N ASN A 62 -10.56 -4.72 16.49
CA ASN A 62 -11.94 -4.62 16.92
C ASN A 62 -12.86 -5.57 16.12
N VAL A 63 -12.83 -5.48 14.77
CA VAL A 63 -13.75 -6.23 13.89
C VAL A 63 -13.50 -7.74 13.97
N PHE A 64 -12.23 -8.18 13.99
CA PHE A 64 -11.91 -9.61 13.88
C PHE A 64 -11.81 -10.33 15.25
N TYR A 65 -11.53 -9.58 16.32
CA TYR A 65 -11.30 -10.15 17.64
C TYR A 65 -12.14 -9.53 18.77
N GLY A 66 -12.98 -8.53 18.46
CA GLY A 66 -13.88 -7.89 19.42
C GLY A 66 -13.17 -7.11 20.51
N LEU A 67 -11.92 -6.67 20.28
CA LEU A 67 -11.18 -5.87 21.24
C LEU A 67 -11.80 -4.48 21.37
N ASN A 68 -11.98 -3.99 22.59
CA ASN A 68 -12.40 -2.62 22.82
C ASN A 68 -11.25 -1.62 22.55
N GLU A 69 -11.51 -0.31 22.64
CA GLU A 69 -10.54 0.74 22.30
C GLU A 69 -9.22 0.61 23.08
N ASP A 70 -9.30 0.43 24.43
CA ASP A 70 -8.11 0.27 25.28
C ASP A 70 -7.31 -0.98 24.93
N GLN A 71 -8.01 -2.08 24.62
CA GLN A 71 -7.39 -3.33 24.20
C GLN A 71 -6.75 -3.20 22.81
N CYS A 72 -7.40 -2.50 21.89
CA CYS A 72 -6.82 -2.21 20.56
C CYS A 72 -5.52 -1.42 20.68
N ASN A 73 -5.49 -0.38 21.55
CA ASN A 73 -4.29 0.41 21.77
C ASN A 73 -3.13 -0.47 22.29
N LYS A 74 -3.39 -1.32 23.27
CA LYS A 74 -2.40 -2.27 23.80
C LYS A 74 -1.95 -3.31 22.77
N ALA A 75 -2.88 -3.79 21.94
CA ALA A 75 -2.55 -4.71 20.85
C ALA A 75 -1.66 -4.06 19.79
N ILE A 76 -1.92 -2.78 19.46
CA ILE A 76 -1.08 -2.01 18.54
C ILE A 76 0.33 -1.78 19.11
N GLU A 77 0.45 -1.50 20.42
CA GLU A 77 1.75 -1.41 21.07
C GLU A 77 2.54 -2.73 20.95
N LYS A 78 1.88 -3.86 21.27
CA LYS A 78 2.49 -5.19 21.11
C LYS A 78 2.84 -5.53 19.66
N TYR A 79 1.96 -5.21 18.72
CA TYR A 79 2.25 -5.35 17.29
C TYR A 79 3.51 -4.56 16.92
N ARG A 80 3.62 -3.29 17.36
CA ARG A 80 4.75 -2.41 17.04
C ARG A 80 6.05 -2.88 17.68
N GLU A 81 6.02 -3.49 18.86
CA GLU A 81 7.22 -4.11 19.49
C GLU A 81 7.86 -5.14 18.55
N PHE A 82 7.08 -6.08 18.03
CA PHE A 82 7.60 -7.11 17.13
C PHE A 82 7.88 -6.55 15.74
N TYR A 83 6.93 -5.75 15.20
CA TYR A 83 7.03 -5.24 13.84
C TYR A 83 8.29 -4.39 13.66
N THR A 84 8.57 -3.47 14.57
CA THR A 84 9.69 -2.53 14.46
C THR A 84 11.04 -3.23 14.44
N GLU A 85 11.20 -4.29 15.21
CA GLU A 85 12.50 -4.98 15.37
C GLU A 85 12.68 -6.12 14.36
N LYS A 86 11.61 -6.86 14.06
CA LYS A 86 11.67 -8.08 13.27
C LYS A 86 10.74 -8.08 12.06
N GLY A 87 9.44 -7.81 12.28
CA GLY A 87 8.40 -7.97 11.28
C GLY A 87 8.62 -7.10 10.04
N ILE A 88 9.15 -5.89 10.21
CA ILE A 88 9.42 -4.96 9.11
C ILE A 88 10.36 -5.54 8.05
N PHE A 89 11.30 -6.43 8.46
CA PHE A 89 12.27 -7.08 7.57
C PHE A 89 11.86 -8.48 7.12
N GLN A 90 10.76 -9.04 7.67
CA GLN A 90 10.11 -10.23 7.14
C GLN A 90 9.25 -9.83 5.93
N ASN A 91 9.91 -9.37 4.90
CA ASN A 91 9.35 -8.72 3.74
C ASN A 91 10.24 -9.00 2.51
N ALA A 92 9.72 -8.83 1.31
CA ALA A 92 10.50 -8.97 0.08
C ALA A 92 9.92 -8.05 -1.02
N VAL A 93 10.77 -7.54 -1.90
CA VAL A 93 10.33 -6.81 -3.10
C VAL A 93 9.70 -7.80 -4.08
N TYR A 94 8.60 -7.42 -4.72
CA TYR A 94 8.03 -8.24 -5.79
C TYR A 94 8.95 -8.26 -7.01
N GLU A 95 9.00 -9.43 -7.67
CA GLU A 95 9.81 -9.62 -8.88
C GLU A 95 9.38 -8.65 -9.98
N GLY A 96 10.36 -8.04 -10.65
CA GLY A 96 10.14 -7.08 -11.73
C GLY A 96 9.83 -5.65 -11.27
N ILE A 97 9.70 -5.38 -9.96
CA ILE A 97 9.46 -4.01 -9.44
C ILE A 97 10.67 -3.10 -9.71
N PRO A 98 11.91 -3.43 -9.31
CA PRO A 98 13.05 -2.53 -9.54
C PRO A 98 13.24 -2.21 -11.03
N GLU A 99 13.13 -3.21 -11.89
CA GLU A 99 13.27 -3.07 -13.34
C GLU A 99 12.18 -2.17 -13.94
N THR A 100 10.94 -2.32 -13.45
CA THR A 100 9.81 -1.49 -13.91
C THR A 100 9.97 -0.03 -13.46
N LEU A 101 10.33 0.19 -12.19
CA LEU A 101 10.57 1.54 -11.67
C LEU A 101 11.70 2.23 -12.44
N GLN A 102 12.80 1.51 -12.70
CA GLN A 102 13.93 2.01 -13.49
C GLN A 102 13.47 2.44 -14.90
N LYS A 103 12.75 1.58 -15.62
CA LYS A 103 12.25 1.88 -16.96
C LYS A 103 11.28 3.06 -16.99
N LEU A 104 10.40 3.17 -16.00
CA LEU A 104 9.50 4.32 -15.89
C LEU A 104 10.31 5.62 -15.71
N LYS A 105 11.34 5.62 -14.87
CA LYS A 105 12.25 6.79 -14.71
C LYS A 105 12.98 7.11 -16.00
N GLU A 106 13.51 6.12 -16.71
CA GLU A 106 14.18 6.31 -18.02
C GLU A 106 13.24 6.89 -19.07
N ASN A 107 11.94 6.52 -19.00
CA ASN A 107 10.88 7.10 -19.83
C ASN A 107 10.38 8.48 -19.34
N GLY A 108 11.09 9.12 -18.40
CA GLY A 108 10.78 10.46 -17.90
C GLY A 108 9.55 10.52 -17.00
N LYS A 109 9.05 9.39 -16.49
CA LYS A 109 7.92 9.37 -15.55
C LYS A 109 8.36 9.78 -14.16
N LYS A 110 7.46 10.44 -13.42
CA LYS A 110 7.63 10.83 -12.02
C LYS A 110 6.99 9.78 -11.12
N LEU A 111 7.71 9.31 -10.11
CA LEU A 111 7.29 8.22 -9.26
C LEU A 111 7.13 8.68 -7.81
N TYR A 112 6.03 8.30 -7.18
CA TYR A 112 5.69 8.68 -5.82
C TYR A 112 5.20 7.47 -5.04
N VAL A 113 5.50 7.41 -3.74
CA VAL A 113 4.81 6.48 -2.86
C VAL A 113 3.61 7.18 -2.23
N ALA A 114 2.46 6.49 -2.19
CA ALA A 114 1.26 6.95 -1.51
C ALA A 114 0.64 5.75 -0.75
N THR A 115 1.09 5.52 0.48
CA THR A 115 0.73 4.34 1.28
C THR A 115 0.06 4.67 2.60
N SER A 116 -0.90 3.84 3.03
CA SER A 116 -1.49 3.92 4.36
C SER A 116 -0.55 3.44 5.48
N LYS A 117 0.63 2.94 5.12
CA LYS A 117 1.67 2.61 6.09
C LYS A 117 2.26 3.88 6.73
N PRO A 118 2.53 3.90 8.05
CA PRO A 118 3.21 5.03 8.69
C PRO A 118 4.57 5.35 8.04
N GLU A 119 4.82 6.65 7.80
CA GLU A 119 6.02 7.13 7.10
C GLU A 119 7.33 6.58 7.69
N VAL A 120 7.43 6.50 9.01
CA VAL A 120 8.62 5.98 9.69
C VAL A 120 8.95 4.53 9.27
N PHE A 121 7.94 3.71 9.06
CA PHE A 121 8.15 2.33 8.59
C PHE A 121 8.33 2.26 7.08
N MET A 122 7.59 3.08 6.32
CA MET A 122 7.74 3.19 4.88
C MET A 122 9.18 3.53 4.50
N PHE A 123 9.77 4.57 5.08
CA PHE A 123 11.15 4.98 4.77
C PHE A 123 12.15 3.86 5.09
N ARG A 124 12.02 3.18 6.24
CA ARG A 124 12.92 2.07 6.58
C ARG A 124 12.85 0.92 5.58
N ILE A 125 11.65 0.62 5.04
CA ILE A 125 11.47 -0.42 4.01
C ILE A 125 12.08 0.04 2.69
N LEU A 126 11.80 1.26 2.24
CA LEU A 126 12.35 1.80 1.00
C LEU A 126 13.87 1.85 1.00
N GLU A 127 14.49 2.23 2.12
CA GLU A 127 15.94 2.23 2.31
C GLU A 127 16.51 0.81 2.32
N HIS A 128 15.91 -0.11 3.11
CA HIS A 128 16.38 -1.49 3.24
C HIS A 128 16.43 -2.22 1.90
N PHE A 129 15.45 -1.99 1.04
CA PHE A 129 15.37 -2.61 -0.29
C PHE A 129 15.96 -1.76 -1.41
N ASN A 130 16.64 -0.64 -1.09
CA ASN A 130 17.19 0.30 -2.08
C ASN A 130 16.14 0.80 -3.09
N LEU A 131 14.89 0.95 -2.68
CA LEU A 131 13.81 1.46 -3.52
C LEU A 131 13.69 2.98 -3.46
N ALA A 132 14.17 3.64 -2.39
CA ALA A 132 14.03 5.09 -2.20
C ALA A 132 14.56 5.91 -3.37
N GLN A 133 15.62 5.44 -4.04
CA GLN A 133 16.27 6.12 -5.17
C GLN A 133 15.36 6.30 -6.41
N TYR A 134 14.27 5.53 -6.52
CA TYR A 134 13.37 5.63 -7.67
C TYR A 134 12.29 6.70 -7.50
N PHE A 135 11.98 7.08 -6.27
CA PHE A 135 10.85 7.95 -5.97
C PHE A 135 11.26 9.41 -5.84
N ASP A 136 10.50 10.29 -6.49
CA ASP A 136 10.67 11.75 -6.37
C ASP A 136 10.16 12.23 -5.00
N PHE A 137 9.11 11.58 -4.44
CA PHE A 137 8.64 11.78 -3.07
C PHE A 137 7.92 10.53 -2.56
N ALA A 138 7.93 10.33 -1.24
CA ALA A 138 7.21 9.24 -0.59
C ALA A 138 6.36 9.77 0.58
N GLY A 139 5.04 9.63 0.45
CA GLY A 139 4.06 9.99 1.46
C GLY A 139 3.38 8.75 2.06
N GLY A 140 3.24 8.74 3.38
CA GLY A 140 2.60 7.69 4.13
C GLY A 140 1.61 8.24 5.15
N ALA A 141 1.04 7.37 6.00
CA ALA A 141 0.26 7.78 7.15
C ALA A 141 1.14 8.47 8.20
N ASP A 142 0.54 9.37 8.97
CA ASP A 142 1.18 9.85 10.20
C ASP A 142 1.00 8.85 11.34
N MET A 143 1.82 8.97 12.39
CA MET A 143 1.75 8.08 13.55
C MET A 143 0.51 8.30 14.43
N ALA A 144 -0.16 9.45 14.28
CA ALA A 144 -1.39 9.80 14.99
C ALA A 144 -2.65 9.32 14.24
N GLU A 145 -2.46 8.65 13.09
CA GLU A 145 -3.51 8.10 12.23
C GLU A 145 -4.53 9.13 11.66
N ALA A 146 -4.26 10.42 11.79
CA ALA A 146 -5.10 11.47 11.19
C ALA A 146 -5.09 11.40 9.65
N ARG A 147 -4.00 10.91 9.06
CA ARG A 147 -3.80 10.68 7.63
C ARG A 147 -3.60 9.19 7.31
N SER A 148 -4.39 8.29 7.88
CA SER A 148 -4.25 6.84 7.64
C SER A 148 -5.05 6.35 6.43
N GLU A 149 -6.14 7.04 6.08
CA GLU A 149 -6.97 6.67 4.94
C GLU A 149 -6.27 6.96 3.61
N LYS A 150 -6.32 6.02 2.66
CA LYS A 150 -5.64 6.13 1.36
C LYS A 150 -5.90 7.46 0.64
N HIS A 151 -7.15 7.92 0.62
CA HIS A 151 -7.47 9.17 -0.06
C HIS A 151 -6.80 10.41 0.56
N LYS A 152 -6.60 10.43 1.87
CA LYS A 152 -5.90 11.52 2.56
C LYS A 152 -4.40 11.51 2.28
N VAL A 153 -3.81 10.30 2.15
CA VAL A 153 -2.40 10.16 1.77
C VAL A 153 -2.19 10.63 0.34
N ILE A 154 -3.05 10.22 -0.59
CA ILE A 154 -3.00 10.68 -1.99
C ILE A 154 -3.10 12.22 -2.05
N GLU A 155 -4.08 12.79 -1.36
CA GLU A 155 -4.26 14.25 -1.28
C GLU A 155 -3.02 14.95 -0.70
N TYR A 156 -2.39 14.36 0.32
CA TYR A 156 -1.15 14.87 0.90
C TYR A 156 -0.01 14.91 -0.11
N VAL A 157 0.22 13.82 -0.86
CA VAL A 157 1.27 13.77 -1.90
C VAL A 157 0.99 14.82 -2.99
N ILE A 158 -0.26 14.93 -3.47
CA ILE A 158 -0.66 15.92 -4.47
C ILE A 158 -0.37 17.36 -3.98
N LYS A 159 -0.72 17.66 -2.74
CA LYS A 159 -0.51 19.00 -2.15
C LYS A 159 0.97 19.31 -1.93
N HIS A 160 1.71 18.35 -1.39
CA HIS A 160 3.13 18.51 -1.09
C HIS A 160 3.94 18.78 -2.37
N GLU A 161 3.67 18.04 -3.42
CA GLU A 161 4.38 18.09 -4.68
C GLU A 161 3.78 19.11 -5.68
N ASN A 162 2.72 19.83 -5.28
CA ASN A 162 2.01 20.84 -6.11
C ASN A 162 1.46 20.27 -7.42
N LEU A 163 0.90 19.05 -7.39
CA LEU A 163 0.43 18.28 -8.58
C LEU A 163 -1.04 18.50 -8.93
N GLN A 164 -1.66 19.60 -8.52
CA GLN A 164 -3.10 19.87 -8.76
C GLN A 164 -3.41 20.04 -10.25
N THR A 165 -2.45 20.53 -11.04
CA THR A 165 -2.59 20.67 -12.49
C THR A 165 -2.57 19.29 -13.17
N GLU A 166 -1.65 18.43 -12.79
CA GLU A 166 -1.51 17.05 -13.28
C GLU A 166 -2.73 16.21 -12.89
N GLN A 167 -3.24 16.40 -11.66
CA GLN A 167 -4.48 15.79 -11.18
C GLN A 167 -5.67 16.17 -12.08
N LYS A 168 -5.90 17.47 -12.31
CA LYS A 168 -7.01 17.95 -13.16
C LYS A 168 -6.91 17.47 -14.61
N ASN A 169 -5.69 17.33 -15.10
CA ASN A 169 -5.42 16.87 -16.48
C ASN A 169 -5.41 15.35 -16.61
N GLY A 170 -5.73 14.57 -15.54
CA GLY A 170 -5.75 13.12 -15.58
C GLY A 170 -4.38 12.49 -15.83
N LYS A 171 -3.29 13.14 -15.39
CA LYS A 171 -1.91 12.69 -15.63
C LYS A 171 -1.35 11.82 -14.52
N ILE A 172 -2.09 11.61 -13.43
CA ILE A 172 -1.68 10.81 -12.29
C ILE A 172 -2.41 9.46 -12.33
N LEU A 173 -1.66 8.37 -12.15
CA LEU A 173 -2.17 7.01 -12.03
C LEU A 173 -1.81 6.47 -10.63
N MET A 174 -2.82 6.01 -9.88
CA MET A 174 -2.59 5.23 -8.65
C MET A 174 -2.38 3.76 -9.00
N ILE A 175 -1.39 3.12 -8.39
CA ILE A 175 -1.09 1.70 -8.52
C ILE A 175 -1.19 1.07 -7.15
N GLY A 176 -2.06 0.08 -7.00
CA GLY A 176 -2.31 -0.58 -5.72
C GLY A 176 -2.96 -1.94 -5.88
N ASP A 177 -3.01 -2.70 -4.80
CA ASP A 177 -3.49 -4.08 -4.81
C ASP A 177 -4.78 -4.31 -4.04
N ARG A 178 -5.41 -3.23 -3.52
CA ARG A 178 -6.65 -3.36 -2.75
C ARG A 178 -7.71 -2.33 -3.17
N LYS A 179 -8.97 -2.64 -2.82
CA LYS A 179 -10.10 -1.71 -2.96
C LYS A 179 -9.83 -0.32 -2.37
N HIS A 180 -9.01 -0.24 -1.33
CA HIS A 180 -8.67 1.04 -0.69
C HIS A 180 -7.92 1.98 -1.63
N ASP A 181 -7.07 1.42 -2.51
CA ASP A 181 -6.35 2.18 -3.54
C ASP A 181 -7.30 2.71 -4.60
N ILE A 182 -8.22 1.85 -5.07
CA ILE A 182 -9.25 2.21 -6.06
C ILE A 182 -10.14 3.32 -5.52
N LEU A 183 -10.69 3.14 -4.31
CA LEU A 183 -11.57 4.11 -3.68
C LEU A 183 -10.84 5.42 -3.34
N GLY A 184 -9.59 5.31 -2.87
CA GLY A 184 -8.74 6.46 -2.55
C GLY A 184 -8.39 7.29 -3.79
N ALA A 185 -8.03 6.62 -4.89
CA ALA A 185 -7.80 7.26 -6.18
C ALA A 185 -9.06 7.97 -6.68
N ARG A 186 -10.20 7.27 -6.69
CA ARG A 186 -11.50 7.82 -7.14
C ARG A 186 -11.92 9.06 -6.37
N LYS A 187 -11.78 9.06 -5.03
CA LYS A 187 -12.07 10.25 -4.20
C LYS A 187 -11.22 11.47 -4.58
N ASN A 188 -10.04 11.25 -5.14
CA ASN A 188 -9.14 12.30 -5.64
C ASN A 188 -9.28 12.54 -7.14
N GLY A 189 -10.26 11.93 -7.83
CA GLY A 189 -10.43 12.07 -9.28
C GLY A 189 -9.30 11.45 -10.11
N LEU A 190 -8.56 10.50 -9.55
CA LEU A 190 -7.49 9.75 -10.22
C LEU A 190 -8.02 8.45 -10.77
N LYS A 191 -7.36 7.94 -11.81
CA LYS A 191 -7.48 6.55 -12.25
C LYS A 191 -6.63 5.62 -11.39
N CYS A 192 -7.09 4.37 -11.26
CA CYS A 192 -6.39 3.32 -10.52
C CYS A 192 -6.08 2.12 -11.39
N CYS A 193 -4.83 1.67 -11.33
CA CYS A 193 -4.36 0.40 -11.88
C CYS A 193 -4.22 -0.60 -10.73
N ALA A 194 -5.12 -1.58 -10.67
CA ALA A 194 -5.08 -2.65 -9.69
C ALA A 194 -4.11 -3.76 -10.14
N VAL A 195 -3.35 -4.31 -9.19
CA VAL A 195 -2.30 -5.29 -9.47
C VAL A 195 -2.62 -6.66 -8.89
N LEU A 196 -2.55 -7.71 -9.71
CA LEU A 196 -2.94 -9.07 -9.33
C LEU A 196 -1.85 -9.87 -8.59
N TRP A 197 -0.65 -9.36 -8.45
CA TRP A 197 0.41 -10.01 -7.67
C TRP A 197 0.35 -9.72 -6.15
N GLY A 198 -0.54 -8.80 -5.73
CA GLY A 198 -0.74 -8.40 -4.34
C GLY A 198 -1.75 -9.26 -3.57
N TYR A 199 -2.44 -8.65 -2.62
CA TYR A 199 -3.38 -9.33 -1.69
C TYR A 199 -4.84 -9.23 -2.13
N GLY A 200 -5.18 -8.37 -3.09
CA GLY A 200 -6.50 -8.25 -3.68
C GLY A 200 -6.79 -9.35 -4.71
N SER A 201 -8.00 -9.38 -5.20
CA SER A 201 -8.44 -10.34 -6.20
C SER A 201 -9.08 -9.65 -7.39
N GLN A 202 -9.10 -10.32 -8.54
CA GLN A 202 -9.77 -9.80 -9.72
C GLN A 202 -11.25 -9.46 -9.43
N LYS A 203 -11.94 -10.31 -8.65
CA LYS A 203 -13.32 -10.06 -8.22
C LYS A 203 -13.46 -8.76 -7.42
N GLU A 204 -12.54 -8.50 -6.47
CA GLU A 204 -12.50 -7.24 -5.71
C GLU A 204 -12.31 -6.05 -6.65
N PHE A 205 -11.38 -6.17 -7.62
CA PHE A 205 -11.08 -5.07 -8.54
C PHE A 205 -12.22 -4.77 -9.51
N GLU A 206 -12.93 -5.79 -9.98
CA GLU A 206 -14.14 -5.65 -10.81
C GLU A 206 -15.29 -5.06 -10.01
N GLU A 207 -15.52 -5.52 -8.76
CA GLU A 207 -16.56 -5.02 -7.87
C GLU A 207 -16.37 -3.53 -7.53
N PHE A 208 -15.12 -3.10 -7.33
CA PHE A 208 -14.78 -1.71 -7.03
C PHE A 208 -14.41 -0.90 -8.27
N GLU A 209 -14.59 -1.46 -9.48
CA GLU A 209 -14.44 -0.79 -10.78
C GLU A 209 -13.05 -0.14 -10.95
N ALA A 210 -11.97 -0.93 -10.81
CA ALA A 210 -10.62 -0.48 -11.16
C ALA A 210 -10.55 -0.08 -12.64
N ASP A 211 -9.89 1.04 -12.96
CA ASP A 211 -9.77 1.49 -14.35
C ASP A 211 -8.91 0.55 -15.20
N PHE A 212 -7.89 -0.04 -14.57
CA PHE A 212 -6.99 -1.01 -15.19
C PHE A 212 -6.70 -2.15 -14.21
N ILE A 213 -6.48 -3.36 -14.75
CA ILE A 213 -6.04 -4.54 -14.00
C ILE A 213 -4.85 -5.14 -14.77
N ILE A 214 -3.73 -5.33 -14.07
CA ILE A 214 -2.51 -5.92 -14.65
C ILE A 214 -2.00 -7.09 -13.81
N SER A 215 -1.26 -8.00 -14.44
CA SER A 215 -0.80 -9.23 -13.78
C SER A 215 0.67 -9.23 -13.38
N LYS A 216 1.47 -8.34 -13.95
CA LYS A 216 2.90 -8.22 -13.66
C LYS A 216 3.38 -6.77 -13.78
N PRO A 217 4.43 -6.36 -13.05
CA PRO A 217 4.94 -4.98 -13.10
C PRO A 217 5.32 -4.51 -14.51
N ALA A 218 5.89 -5.39 -15.33
CA ALA A 218 6.30 -5.07 -16.70
C ALA A 218 5.14 -4.68 -17.65
N ASP A 219 3.88 -4.88 -17.25
CA ASP A 219 2.72 -4.46 -18.06
C ASP A 219 2.54 -2.93 -18.06
N LEU A 220 3.25 -2.19 -17.17
CA LEU A 220 3.21 -0.72 -17.06
C LEU A 220 4.15 0.02 -18.04
N VAL A 221 5.04 -0.71 -18.73
CA VAL A 221 6.11 -0.14 -19.58
C VAL A 221 6.12 -0.69 -20.99
#